data_f6336399a46c898324cd2b871549d5a2
#
_entry.id   f6336399a46c898324cd2b871549d5a2
#
_cell.length_a   1.000
_cell.length_b   1.000
_cell.length_c   1.000
_cell.angle_alpha   90.00
_cell.angle_beta   90.00
_cell.angle_gamma   90.00
#
_symmetry.space_group_name_H-M   'P 1'
#
loop_
_entity.id
_entity.type
_entity.pdbx_description
1 polymer ?
#
loop_
_entity_poly.entity_id
_entity_poly.type
_entity_poly.pdbx_seq_one_letter_code
_entity_poly.pdbx_strand_id
1 'polypeptide(L)'
;MKKKFFALAFLFINLSASSQNFENLEYLLLASQKDQSLLFKKYLTPMVTSVNFGMGSGWSHTAKTHKKLGFDITISLNSFFIPSSAKRFSTSGLTSISSSSEYLPTVLGENTNETLSVSINDGSAVFPNELSATFIAPSGIEDDLFLKMLVTPNIQVGLGLPFKTDLIVRYIPKNSSKNTNIGLKGVGIKHNLFQHFGPAEKIPLIDLSLLIAYSNYSIDYAFQKTSNFTGVGQAATMDMNNYTVKVLSSIDLKLITFYASVGYSKGITNLSVLGSYDLSYNIGETAEVVVFTVTDPLEVEWKKESISGNVGLSFNLPGIKLFADYTTQEYNSLSVGASIGIR
;
A
#
# COMPACT_ATOMS: atom_id res chain seq x y z
N MET A 1 -14.35 14.86 29.14
CA MET A 1 -14.49 14.19 27.82
C MET A 1 -13.42 14.57 26.79
N LYS A 2 -12.87 15.78 26.76
CA LYS A 2 -11.84 16.24 25.78
C LYS A 2 -10.51 15.49 25.83
N LYS A 3 -10.09 14.93 26.98
CA LYS A 3 -8.80 14.20 27.12
C LYS A 3 -8.79 12.77 26.54
N LYS A 4 -9.95 12.12 26.37
CA LYS A 4 -10.04 10.75 25.81
C LYS A 4 -10.07 10.72 24.28
N PHE A 5 -10.53 11.80 23.65
CA PHE A 5 -10.50 11.96 22.18
C PHE A 5 -9.06 12.20 21.68
N PHE A 6 -8.25 12.91 22.50
CA PHE A 6 -6.83 13.15 22.22
C PHE A 6 -5.98 11.88 22.29
N ALA A 7 -6.34 10.90 23.15
CA ALA A 7 -5.60 9.65 23.28
C ALA A 7 -5.76 8.73 22.04
N LEU A 8 -6.92 8.75 21.38
CA LEU A 8 -7.13 7.99 20.14
C LEU A 8 -6.39 8.62 18.97
N ALA A 9 -6.37 9.95 18.87
CA ALA A 9 -5.57 10.68 17.88
C ALA A 9 -4.05 10.51 18.13
N PHE A 10 -3.63 10.39 19.38
CA PHE A 10 -2.21 10.16 19.75
C PHE A 10 -1.70 8.76 19.40
N LEU A 11 -2.59 7.76 19.34
CA LEU A 11 -2.25 6.41 18.87
C LEU A 11 -1.90 6.40 17.38
N PHE A 12 -2.55 7.27 16.59
CA PHE A 12 -2.30 7.41 15.14
C PHE A 12 -1.00 8.16 14.81
N ILE A 13 -0.57 9.07 15.69
CA ILE A 13 0.66 9.85 15.52
C ILE A 13 1.90 8.98 15.76
N ASN A 14 1.80 7.96 16.61
CA ASN A 14 2.93 7.06 16.88
C ASN A 14 3.16 5.97 15.80
N LEU A 15 2.17 5.70 14.92
CA LEU A 15 2.37 4.81 13.77
C LEU A 15 3.23 5.47 12.67
N SER A 16 3.41 6.78 12.71
CA SER A 16 4.26 7.55 11.78
C SER A 16 5.71 7.69 12.24
N ALA A 17 6.06 7.21 13.44
CA ALA A 17 7.35 7.51 14.07
C ALA A 17 8.47 6.53 13.72
N SER A 18 8.18 5.41 13.08
CA SER A 18 9.22 4.57 12.49
C SER A 18 9.52 5.13 11.11
N SER A 19 10.42 6.12 11.05
CA SER A 19 11.09 6.50 9.81
C SER A 19 11.89 5.30 9.35
N GLN A 20 11.26 4.47 8.55
CA GLN A 20 11.91 3.37 7.89
C GLN A 20 12.95 3.97 6.96
N ASN A 21 14.19 3.73 7.25
CA ASN A 21 15.28 4.03 6.35
C ASN A 21 15.19 2.99 5.24
N PHE A 22 14.77 3.39 4.05
CA PHE A 22 14.98 2.61 2.83
C PHE A 22 16.47 2.75 2.44
N GLU A 23 17.33 2.30 3.35
CA GLU A 23 18.77 2.36 3.13
C GLU A 23 19.13 1.48 1.94
N ASN A 24 20.03 1.99 1.12
CA ASN A 24 20.58 1.31 -0.06
C ASN A 24 19.62 1.09 -1.24
N LEU A 25 18.40 1.60 -1.22
CA LEU A 25 17.46 1.43 -2.33
C LEU A 25 17.98 2.09 -3.62
N GLU A 26 18.63 3.23 -3.49
CA GLU A 26 19.25 3.97 -4.59
C GLU A 26 20.37 3.19 -5.29
N TYR A 27 21.07 2.30 -4.58
CA TYR A 27 22.13 1.49 -5.17
C TYR A 27 21.63 0.49 -6.22
N LEU A 28 20.32 0.17 -6.21
CA LEU A 28 19.72 -0.64 -7.28
C LEU A 28 19.81 0.05 -8.65
N LEU A 29 20.01 1.38 -8.68
CA LEU A 29 20.22 2.14 -9.92
C LEU A 29 21.59 1.87 -10.57
N LEU A 30 22.53 1.23 -9.86
CA LEU A 30 23.82 0.80 -10.44
C LEU A 30 23.68 -0.38 -11.40
N ALA A 31 22.59 -1.12 -11.34
CA ALA A 31 22.32 -2.23 -12.26
C ALA A 31 22.05 -1.75 -13.69
N SER A 32 22.07 -2.67 -14.66
CA SER A 32 21.57 -2.35 -16.01
C SER A 32 20.10 -1.90 -15.96
N GLN A 33 19.66 -1.07 -16.89
CA GLN A 33 18.28 -0.53 -16.91
C GLN A 33 17.20 -1.64 -16.82
N LYS A 34 17.44 -2.78 -17.47
CA LYS A 34 16.56 -3.95 -17.40
C LYS A 34 16.49 -4.51 -15.98
N ASP A 35 17.66 -4.67 -15.34
CA ASP A 35 17.73 -5.24 -13.99
C ASP A 35 17.25 -4.25 -12.94
N GLN A 36 17.47 -2.94 -13.09
CA GLN A 36 16.89 -1.90 -12.25
C GLN A 36 15.38 -2.08 -12.15
N SER A 37 14.67 -2.09 -13.28
CA SER A 37 13.21 -2.24 -13.32
C SER A 37 12.75 -3.56 -12.69
N LEU A 38 13.48 -4.66 -12.93
CA LEU A 38 13.17 -5.97 -12.38
C LEU A 38 13.38 -6.02 -10.86
N LEU A 39 14.47 -5.46 -10.35
CA LEU A 39 14.79 -5.41 -8.93
C LEU A 39 13.79 -4.57 -8.16
N PHE A 40 13.55 -3.32 -8.58
CA PHE A 40 12.54 -2.46 -7.94
C PHE A 40 11.17 -3.13 -7.95
N LYS A 41 10.80 -3.75 -9.08
CA LYS A 41 9.53 -4.45 -9.20
C LYS A 41 9.43 -5.63 -8.23
N LYS A 42 10.42 -6.52 -8.19
CA LYS A 42 10.45 -7.67 -7.28
C LYS A 42 10.49 -7.23 -5.81
N TYR A 43 11.34 -6.27 -5.46
CA TYR A 43 11.52 -5.79 -4.11
C TYR A 43 10.25 -5.13 -3.54
N LEU A 44 9.59 -4.25 -4.29
CA LEU A 44 8.43 -3.48 -3.82
C LEU A 44 7.08 -4.16 -4.02
N THR A 45 6.97 -5.24 -4.81
CA THR A 45 5.70 -5.90 -5.12
C THR A 45 4.85 -6.24 -3.88
N PRO A 46 5.39 -6.80 -2.78
CA PRO A 46 4.56 -7.14 -1.63
C PRO A 46 3.92 -5.92 -0.95
N MET A 47 4.66 -4.82 -0.85
CA MET A 47 4.13 -3.57 -0.30
C MET A 47 3.05 -2.98 -1.21
N VAL A 48 3.32 -2.90 -2.52
CA VAL A 48 2.36 -2.42 -3.52
C VAL A 48 1.08 -3.26 -3.49
N THR A 49 1.21 -4.57 -3.42
CA THR A 49 0.07 -5.50 -3.34
C THR A 49 -0.76 -5.26 -2.08
N SER A 50 -0.11 -5.18 -0.90
CA SER A 50 -0.79 -4.96 0.38
C SER A 50 -1.52 -3.62 0.42
N VAL A 51 -0.88 -2.54 -0.02
CA VAL A 51 -1.51 -1.21 -0.03
C VAL A 51 -2.69 -1.16 -0.99
N ASN A 52 -2.56 -1.72 -2.19
CA ASN A 52 -3.68 -1.81 -3.14
C ASN A 52 -4.88 -2.56 -2.55
N PHE A 53 -4.66 -3.68 -1.88
CA PHE A 53 -5.74 -4.42 -1.21
C PHE A 53 -6.33 -3.63 -0.04
N GLY A 54 -5.50 -2.89 0.71
CA GLY A 54 -5.94 -1.98 1.76
C GLY A 54 -6.88 -0.89 1.27
N MET A 55 -6.59 -0.32 0.10
CA MET A 55 -7.43 0.68 -0.54
C MET A 55 -8.80 0.11 -0.93
N GLY A 56 -8.87 -1.16 -1.33
CA GLY A 56 -10.12 -1.87 -1.64
C GLY A 56 -10.89 -2.36 -0.41
N SER A 57 -10.26 -2.40 0.78
CA SER A 57 -10.85 -2.95 2.01
C SER A 57 -11.47 -1.87 2.92
N GLY A 58 -12.28 -2.28 3.92
CA GLY A 58 -12.79 -1.39 4.97
C GLY A 58 -13.77 -0.31 4.52
N TRP A 59 -14.38 -0.41 3.33
CA TRP A 59 -15.35 0.59 2.85
C TRP A 59 -16.67 0.58 3.59
N SER A 60 -17.08 -0.55 4.15
CA SER A 60 -18.33 -0.66 4.89
C SER A 60 -18.30 -1.84 5.85
N HIS A 61 -18.91 -1.66 7.01
CA HIS A 61 -19.08 -2.64 8.08
C HIS A 61 -20.55 -3.09 8.24
N THR A 62 -21.38 -2.83 7.21
CA THR A 62 -22.78 -3.26 7.11
C THR A 62 -23.30 -3.00 5.69
N ALA A 63 -24.23 -3.80 5.22
CA ALA A 63 -24.95 -3.55 3.97
C ALA A 63 -26.03 -2.46 4.13
N LYS A 64 -26.47 -2.16 5.36
CA LYS A 64 -27.48 -1.15 5.64
C LYS A 64 -26.97 0.25 5.29
N THR A 65 -27.78 1.02 4.58
CA THR A 65 -27.51 2.43 4.27
C THR A 65 -28.01 3.34 5.39
N HIS A 66 -27.48 4.55 5.42
CA HIS A 66 -27.97 5.59 6.30
C HIS A 66 -29.37 6.07 5.88
N LYS A 67 -30.13 6.60 6.82
CA LYS A 67 -31.30 7.43 6.49
C LYS A 67 -30.83 8.68 5.78
N LYS A 68 -31.72 9.35 5.05
CA LYS A 68 -31.43 10.63 4.40
C LYS A 68 -30.85 11.62 5.41
N LEU A 69 -29.66 12.18 5.11
CA LEU A 69 -28.86 13.08 5.95
C LEU A 69 -28.28 12.42 7.22
N GLY A 70 -28.46 11.13 7.42
CA GLY A 70 -27.67 10.39 8.41
C GLY A 70 -26.20 10.35 7.98
N PHE A 71 -25.30 10.33 8.94
CA PHE A 71 -23.86 10.32 8.66
C PHE A 71 -23.09 9.48 9.66
N ASP A 72 -21.91 9.05 9.27
CA ASP A 72 -20.91 8.49 10.18
C ASP A 72 -19.50 8.94 9.82
N ILE A 73 -18.65 8.93 10.83
CA ILE A 73 -17.18 9.07 10.70
C ILE A 73 -16.61 7.75 11.15
N THR A 74 -15.86 7.10 10.29
CA THR A 74 -15.25 5.80 10.54
C THR A 74 -13.74 5.90 10.48
N ILE A 75 -13.07 5.29 11.46
CA ILE A 75 -11.63 5.10 11.51
C ILE A 75 -11.36 3.62 11.59
N SER A 76 -10.48 3.10 10.72
CA SER A 76 -10.11 1.69 10.71
C SER A 76 -8.64 1.47 10.40
N LEU A 77 -8.14 0.32 10.81
CA LEU A 77 -6.82 -0.20 10.51
C LEU A 77 -6.98 -1.53 9.77
N ASN A 78 -6.33 -1.69 8.65
CA ASN A 78 -6.24 -2.94 7.92
C ASN A 78 -4.83 -3.51 8.07
N SER A 79 -4.72 -4.70 8.64
CA SER A 79 -3.46 -5.41 8.86
C SER A 79 -3.36 -6.58 7.92
N PHE A 80 -2.24 -6.69 7.17
CA PHE A 80 -2.05 -7.72 6.14
C PHE A 80 -1.11 -8.81 6.63
N PHE A 81 -1.52 -10.05 6.40
CA PHE A 81 -0.70 -11.24 6.61
C PHE A 81 0.14 -11.50 5.36
N ILE A 82 1.43 -11.18 5.43
CA ILE A 82 2.35 -11.33 4.30
C ILE A 82 2.79 -12.79 4.20
N PRO A 83 2.50 -13.49 3.09
CA PRO A 83 2.96 -14.86 2.91
C PRO A 83 4.50 -14.94 2.90
N SER A 84 5.06 -16.02 3.44
CA SER A 84 6.51 -16.21 3.47
C SER A 84 7.14 -16.19 2.08
N SER A 85 6.41 -16.65 1.05
CA SER A 85 6.83 -16.58 -0.35
C SER A 85 6.95 -15.16 -0.90
N ALA A 86 6.25 -14.17 -0.30
CA ALA A 86 6.29 -12.78 -0.69
C ALA A 86 7.36 -11.97 0.06
N LYS A 87 8.03 -12.57 1.07
CA LYS A 87 9.08 -11.91 1.85
C LYS A 87 10.46 -11.95 1.20
N ARG A 88 10.62 -12.77 0.17
CA ARG A 88 11.86 -12.92 -0.59
C ARG A 88 11.59 -13.13 -2.07
N PHE A 89 12.56 -12.79 -2.91
CA PHE A 89 12.48 -12.99 -4.35
C PHE A 89 13.78 -13.63 -4.88
N SER A 90 13.66 -14.41 -5.95
CA SER A 90 14.81 -15.02 -6.61
C SER A 90 15.60 -13.99 -7.41
N THR A 91 16.94 -14.08 -7.36
CA THR A 91 17.89 -13.32 -8.19
C THR A 91 17.91 -13.82 -9.65
N SER A 92 17.26 -14.95 -9.92
CA SER A 92 17.15 -15.51 -11.28
C SER A 92 16.57 -14.49 -12.26
N GLY A 93 17.19 -14.40 -13.43
CA GLY A 93 16.83 -13.47 -14.51
C GLY A 93 17.53 -12.11 -14.45
N LEU A 94 18.33 -11.83 -13.40
CA LEU A 94 19.27 -10.71 -13.40
C LEU A 94 20.48 -11.05 -14.29
N THR A 95 20.95 -10.07 -15.05
CA THR A 95 22.02 -10.25 -16.03
C THR A 95 23.26 -9.42 -15.71
N SER A 96 23.10 -8.30 -15.03
CA SER A 96 24.18 -7.38 -14.64
C SER A 96 24.49 -7.46 -13.14
N ILE A 97 23.77 -8.28 -12.38
CA ILE A 97 23.96 -8.43 -10.94
C ILE A 97 24.28 -9.88 -10.62
N SER A 98 25.30 -10.09 -9.80
CA SER A 98 25.61 -11.36 -9.14
C SER A 98 25.48 -11.25 -7.62
N SER A 99 25.04 -12.33 -7.01
CA SER A 99 24.85 -12.49 -5.56
C SER A 99 25.31 -13.88 -5.16
N SER A 100 25.83 -14.04 -3.93
CA SER A 100 26.11 -15.35 -3.37
C SER A 100 24.80 -16.10 -2.98
N SER A 101 23.73 -15.34 -2.74
CA SER A 101 22.42 -15.86 -2.38
C SER A 101 21.49 -15.98 -3.58
N GLU A 102 20.79 -17.10 -3.70
CA GLU A 102 19.74 -17.31 -4.72
C GLU A 102 18.50 -16.43 -4.47
N TYR A 103 18.29 -16.01 -3.22
CA TYR A 103 17.12 -15.23 -2.82
C TYR A 103 17.55 -13.98 -2.03
N LEU A 104 16.92 -12.85 -2.36
CA LEU A 104 17.04 -11.59 -1.64
C LEU A 104 15.73 -11.27 -0.93
N PRO A 105 15.75 -10.51 0.18
CA PRO A 105 14.53 -10.06 0.84
C PRO A 105 13.78 -9.06 -0.04
N THR A 106 12.45 -9.07 0.08
CA THR A 106 11.60 -7.97 -0.38
C THR A 106 11.55 -6.88 0.68
N VAL A 107 10.94 -5.74 0.38
CA VAL A 107 10.73 -4.66 1.35
C VAL A 107 9.99 -5.10 2.61
N LEU A 108 9.14 -6.14 2.53
CA LEU A 108 8.42 -6.72 3.67
C LEU A 108 9.09 -8.01 4.19
N GLY A 109 10.33 -8.28 3.79
CA GLY A 109 11.16 -9.38 4.24
C GLY A 109 12.05 -9.01 5.42
N GLU A 110 12.99 -9.89 5.73
CA GLU A 110 13.98 -9.75 6.80
C GLU A 110 15.12 -8.80 6.42
N ASN A 111 15.91 -8.41 7.40
CA ASN A 111 17.15 -7.67 7.16
C ASN A 111 18.17 -8.54 6.42
N THR A 112 19.07 -7.91 5.66
CA THR A 112 20.15 -8.58 4.94
C THR A 112 21.43 -7.77 4.96
N ASN A 113 22.56 -8.47 4.93
CA ASN A 113 23.88 -7.89 4.67
C ASN A 113 24.51 -8.48 3.39
N GLU A 114 23.67 -9.04 2.51
CA GLU A 114 24.12 -9.65 1.26
C GLU A 114 24.75 -8.59 0.37
N THR A 115 25.96 -8.86 -0.11
CA THR A 115 26.68 -7.99 -1.05
C THR A 115 26.32 -8.37 -2.48
N LEU A 116 25.90 -7.39 -3.24
CA LEU A 116 25.64 -7.51 -4.67
C LEU A 116 26.82 -6.95 -5.45
N SER A 117 27.22 -7.65 -6.48
CA SER A 117 28.23 -7.18 -7.44
C SER A 117 27.56 -6.88 -8.77
N VAL A 118 27.79 -5.69 -9.28
CA VAL A 118 27.34 -5.23 -10.60
C VAL A 118 28.47 -5.37 -11.60
N SER A 119 28.17 -5.89 -12.78
CA SER A 119 29.03 -5.89 -13.95
C SER A 119 28.22 -5.47 -15.18
N ILE A 120 28.59 -4.38 -15.80
CA ILE A 120 27.97 -3.86 -17.03
C ILE A 120 29.09 -3.45 -18.02
N ASN A 121 28.81 -3.47 -19.32
CA ASN A 121 29.69 -2.93 -20.31
C ASN A 121 29.38 -1.45 -20.55
N ASP A 122 30.43 -0.63 -20.75
CA ASP A 122 30.30 0.81 -21.00
C ASP A 122 29.65 1.18 -22.35
N GLY A 123 29.31 0.16 -23.16
CA GLY A 123 28.73 0.33 -24.50
C GLY A 123 29.70 0.74 -25.59
N SER A 124 31.03 0.83 -25.30
CA SER A 124 32.05 1.09 -26.31
C SER A 124 32.13 -0.05 -27.32
N ALA A 125 31.99 0.28 -28.59
CA ALA A 125 32.04 -0.70 -29.68
C ALA A 125 33.44 -1.19 -30.01
N VAL A 126 34.49 -0.43 -29.66
CA VAL A 126 35.89 -0.67 -30.07
C VAL A 126 36.67 -1.35 -28.95
N PHE A 127 36.52 -0.88 -27.72
CA PHE A 127 37.16 -1.45 -26.53
C PHE A 127 36.14 -1.37 -25.37
N PRO A 128 35.26 -2.36 -25.23
CA PRO A 128 34.29 -2.34 -24.15
C PRO A 128 35.02 -2.51 -22.81
N ASN A 129 34.88 -1.50 -21.94
CA ASN A 129 35.34 -1.63 -20.56
C ASN A 129 34.25 -2.32 -19.71
N GLU A 130 34.68 -3.23 -18.87
CA GLU A 130 33.83 -3.78 -17.84
C GLU A 130 33.74 -2.76 -16.69
N LEU A 131 32.55 -2.29 -16.43
CA LEU A 131 32.24 -1.39 -15.33
C LEU A 131 31.72 -2.22 -14.16
N SER A 132 32.31 -2.08 -12.99
CA SER A 132 31.94 -2.83 -11.81
C SER A 132 31.59 -1.92 -10.63
N ALA A 133 30.68 -2.39 -9.81
CA ALA A 133 30.32 -1.77 -8.52
C ALA A 133 29.87 -2.84 -7.54
N THR A 134 30.04 -2.59 -6.24
CA THR A 134 29.55 -3.47 -5.18
C THR A 134 28.76 -2.66 -4.16
N PHE A 135 27.67 -3.22 -3.67
CA PHE A 135 26.86 -2.59 -2.63
C PHE A 135 26.12 -3.66 -1.79
N ILE A 136 25.67 -3.26 -0.61
CA ILE A 136 24.81 -4.12 0.22
C ILE A 136 23.38 -4.01 -0.29
N ALA A 137 22.73 -5.17 -0.49
CA ALA A 137 21.35 -5.23 -0.93
C ALA A 137 20.43 -4.47 0.05
N PRO A 138 19.36 -3.80 -0.45
CA PRO A 138 18.40 -3.17 0.43
C PRO A 138 17.72 -4.21 1.33
N SER A 139 17.66 -3.91 2.63
CA SER A 139 17.04 -4.75 3.65
C SER A 139 15.52 -4.69 3.61
N GLY A 140 14.86 -5.72 4.10
CA GLY A 140 13.44 -5.66 4.40
C GLY A 140 13.17 -4.95 5.73
N ILE A 141 11.91 -4.64 5.98
CA ILE A 141 11.43 -3.91 7.17
C ILE A 141 10.60 -4.79 8.11
N GLU A 142 10.63 -6.12 7.93
CA GLU A 142 9.77 -7.04 8.70
C GLU A 142 9.90 -6.86 10.21
N ASP A 143 11.13 -6.69 10.70
CA ASP A 143 11.42 -6.56 12.12
C ASP A 143 10.99 -5.22 12.71
N ASP A 144 10.81 -4.20 11.87
CA ASP A 144 10.31 -2.88 12.26
C ASP A 144 8.77 -2.81 12.26
N LEU A 145 8.09 -3.81 11.69
CA LEU A 145 6.64 -3.83 11.60
C LEU A 145 6.00 -4.35 12.90
N PHE A 146 4.95 -3.65 13.34
CA PHE A 146 4.14 -4.12 14.47
C PHE A 146 3.54 -5.51 14.17
N LEU A 147 3.84 -6.48 15.01
CA LEU A 147 3.46 -7.90 14.83
C LEU A 147 3.83 -8.47 13.45
N LYS A 148 4.89 -7.95 12.81
CA LYS A 148 5.34 -8.35 11.47
C LYS A 148 4.24 -8.22 10.39
N MET A 149 3.33 -7.26 10.57
CA MET A 149 2.20 -6.99 9.67
C MET A 149 2.28 -5.57 9.12
N LEU A 150 2.03 -5.41 7.82
CA LEU A 150 1.83 -4.09 7.25
C LEU A 150 0.42 -3.60 7.61
N VAL A 151 0.34 -2.41 8.20
CA VAL A 151 -0.92 -1.79 8.63
C VAL A 151 -1.20 -0.55 7.80
N THR A 152 -2.42 -0.46 7.25
CA THR A 152 -2.90 0.73 6.52
C THR A 152 -4.07 1.37 7.26
N PRO A 153 -3.98 2.64 7.66
CA PRO A 153 -5.09 3.35 8.26
C PRO A 153 -6.08 3.82 7.19
N ASN A 154 -7.36 3.90 7.56
CA ASN A 154 -8.40 4.54 6.78
C ASN A 154 -9.22 5.48 7.66
N ILE A 155 -9.51 6.66 7.13
CA ILE A 155 -10.44 7.62 7.70
C ILE A 155 -11.48 7.94 6.63
N GLN A 156 -12.75 7.78 6.97
CA GLN A 156 -13.83 8.03 6.01
C GLN A 156 -15.05 8.64 6.68
N VAL A 157 -15.83 9.34 5.87
CA VAL A 157 -17.14 9.91 6.24
C VAL A 157 -18.17 9.32 5.30
N GLY A 158 -19.23 8.75 5.86
CA GLY A 158 -20.41 8.27 5.15
C GLY A 158 -21.56 9.25 5.30
N LEU A 159 -22.30 9.53 4.21
CA LEU A 159 -23.47 10.40 4.19
C LEU A 159 -24.64 9.70 3.48
N GLY A 160 -25.78 9.61 4.16
CA GLY A 160 -27.02 9.07 3.61
C GLY A 160 -27.70 10.04 2.63
N LEU A 161 -27.87 9.57 1.40
CA LEU A 161 -28.58 10.26 0.33
C LEU A 161 -30.01 9.69 0.18
N PRO A 162 -30.88 10.34 -0.64
CA PRO A 162 -32.14 9.73 -1.07
C PRO A 162 -31.94 8.35 -1.71
N PHE A 163 -33.03 7.58 -1.83
CA PHE A 163 -33.05 6.26 -2.49
C PHE A 163 -32.13 5.23 -1.85
N LYS A 164 -32.05 5.20 -0.49
CA LYS A 164 -31.22 4.24 0.26
C LYS A 164 -29.79 4.13 -0.30
N THR A 165 -29.16 5.26 -0.51
CA THR A 165 -27.82 5.38 -1.07
C THR A 165 -26.91 6.09 -0.07
N ASP A 166 -25.68 5.63 0.09
CA ASP A 166 -24.63 6.32 0.85
C ASP A 166 -23.55 6.84 -0.10
N LEU A 167 -23.14 8.08 0.11
CA LEU A 167 -21.87 8.62 -0.39
C LEU A 167 -20.82 8.44 0.69
N ILE A 168 -19.68 7.85 0.35
CA ILE A 168 -18.57 7.63 1.27
C ILE A 168 -17.35 8.36 0.73
N VAL A 169 -16.71 9.18 1.55
CA VAL A 169 -15.49 9.91 1.21
C VAL A 169 -14.38 9.48 2.15
N ARG A 170 -13.24 9.08 1.61
CA ARG A 170 -11.99 8.82 2.33
C ARG A 170 -11.03 9.97 2.13
N TYR A 171 -10.38 10.40 3.21
CA TYR A 171 -9.39 11.45 3.11
C TYR A 171 -8.37 11.35 4.24
N ILE A 172 -7.10 11.25 3.85
CA ILE A 172 -5.95 11.49 4.72
C ILE A 172 -5.13 12.57 4.00
N PRO A 173 -5.01 13.78 4.60
CA PRO A 173 -4.23 14.85 3.98
C PRO A 173 -2.77 14.42 3.83
N LYS A 174 -2.10 14.88 2.77
CA LYS A 174 -0.66 14.68 2.62
C LYS A 174 0.02 15.24 3.86
N ASN A 175 0.63 14.36 4.61
CA ASN A 175 1.37 14.70 5.83
C ASN A 175 2.85 14.44 5.58
N SER A 176 3.66 15.46 5.84
CA SER A 176 5.10 15.40 5.71
C SER A 176 5.70 14.87 7.01
N SER A 177 6.30 13.69 6.94
CA SER A 177 7.13 13.16 8.02
C SER A 177 8.55 12.98 7.50
N LYS A 178 9.48 13.75 8.01
CA LYS A 178 10.88 13.79 7.51
C LYS A 178 10.90 13.97 5.97
N ASN A 179 11.28 12.93 5.22
CA ASN A 179 11.43 12.98 3.77
C ASN A 179 10.26 12.33 3.01
N THR A 180 9.21 11.91 3.71
CA THR A 180 8.09 11.17 3.12
C THR A 180 6.79 11.95 3.26
N ASN A 181 6.07 12.13 2.14
CA ASN A 181 4.72 12.67 2.11
C ASN A 181 3.75 11.57 1.71
N ILE A 182 2.77 11.30 2.54
CA ILE A 182 1.76 10.28 2.28
C ILE A 182 0.38 10.90 2.31
N GLY A 183 -0.45 10.60 1.30
CA GLY A 183 -1.83 11.04 1.24
C GLY A 183 -2.78 9.99 0.69
N LEU A 184 -4.03 9.99 1.16
CA LEU A 184 -5.11 9.14 0.68
C LEU A 184 -6.34 9.99 0.37
N LYS A 185 -6.94 9.77 -0.79
CA LYS A 185 -8.26 10.29 -1.16
C LYS A 185 -9.07 9.18 -1.83
N GLY A 186 -10.37 9.19 -1.61
CA GLY A 186 -11.25 8.20 -2.22
C GLY A 186 -12.71 8.60 -2.13
N VAL A 187 -13.51 8.02 -3.00
CA VAL A 187 -14.95 8.19 -3.06
C VAL A 187 -15.60 6.85 -3.33
N GLY A 188 -16.72 6.58 -2.66
CA GLY A 188 -17.52 5.37 -2.84
C GLY A 188 -19.01 5.68 -2.81
N ILE A 189 -19.78 4.88 -3.52
CA ILE A 189 -21.24 4.90 -3.50
C ILE A 189 -21.69 3.50 -3.08
N LYS A 190 -22.50 3.43 -2.01
CA LYS A 190 -23.15 2.20 -1.58
C LYS A 190 -24.65 2.34 -1.74
N HIS A 191 -25.28 1.41 -2.44
CA HIS A 191 -26.70 1.46 -2.78
C HIS A 191 -27.40 0.18 -2.34
N ASN A 192 -28.52 0.32 -1.59
CA ASN A 192 -29.30 -0.81 -1.15
C ASN A 192 -30.10 -1.42 -2.31
N LEU A 193 -29.87 -2.71 -2.56
CA LEU A 193 -30.49 -3.42 -3.68
C LEU A 193 -31.90 -3.93 -3.33
N PHE A 194 -32.19 -4.25 -2.07
CA PHE A 194 -33.47 -4.83 -1.69
C PHE A 194 -34.67 -3.93 -1.96
N GLN A 195 -34.47 -2.61 -2.02
CA GLN A 195 -35.54 -1.69 -2.41
C GLN A 195 -36.10 -1.93 -3.82
N HIS A 196 -35.36 -2.67 -4.68
CA HIS A 196 -35.76 -2.98 -6.05
C HIS A 196 -36.37 -4.39 -6.21
N PHE A 197 -36.35 -5.22 -5.16
CA PHE A 197 -36.77 -6.61 -5.24
C PHE A 197 -38.14 -6.87 -4.59
N GLY A 198 -39.03 -5.86 -4.52
CA GLY A 198 -40.40 -6.00 -4.06
C GLY A 198 -40.53 -6.64 -2.66
N PRO A 199 -40.93 -7.92 -2.54
CA PRO A 199 -41.10 -8.56 -1.21
C PRO A 199 -39.83 -8.62 -0.37
N ALA A 200 -38.64 -8.66 -0.99
CA ALA A 200 -37.36 -8.69 -0.28
C ALA A 200 -37.10 -7.42 0.54
N GLU A 201 -37.68 -6.27 0.16
CA GLU A 201 -37.60 -5.05 0.97
C GLU A 201 -38.20 -5.20 2.35
N LYS A 202 -39.18 -6.11 2.51
CA LYS A 202 -39.89 -6.36 3.74
C LYS A 202 -39.26 -7.41 4.64
N ILE A 203 -38.15 -8.03 4.22
CA ILE A 203 -37.42 -8.97 5.07
C ILE A 203 -36.73 -8.17 6.18
N PRO A 204 -37.16 -8.38 7.44
CA PRO A 204 -36.58 -7.63 8.55
C PRO A 204 -35.15 -8.11 8.78
N LEU A 205 -34.30 -7.22 9.27
CA LEU A 205 -32.93 -7.48 9.73
C LEU A 205 -31.89 -7.75 8.63
N ILE A 206 -32.28 -8.03 7.39
CA ILE A 206 -31.36 -8.37 6.31
C ILE A 206 -31.30 -7.20 5.33
N ASP A 207 -30.07 -6.80 4.98
CA ASP A 207 -29.80 -5.82 3.93
C ASP A 207 -28.84 -6.40 2.88
N LEU A 208 -29.01 -5.97 1.64
CA LEU A 208 -28.13 -6.28 0.51
C LEU A 208 -27.79 -4.96 -0.22
N SER A 209 -26.52 -4.72 -0.46
CA SER A 209 -26.05 -3.49 -1.12
C SER A 209 -24.95 -3.75 -2.13
N LEU A 210 -24.90 -2.91 -3.15
CA LEU A 210 -23.78 -2.78 -4.08
C LEU A 210 -22.93 -1.58 -3.65
N LEU A 211 -21.63 -1.77 -3.60
CA LEU A 211 -20.63 -0.72 -3.38
C LEU A 211 -19.74 -0.62 -4.61
N ILE A 212 -19.56 0.61 -5.09
CA ILE A 212 -18.56 0.96 -6.11
C ILE A 212 -17.70 2.07 -5.50
N ALA A 213 -16.38 1.91 -5.56
CA ALA A 213 -15.46 2.86 -4.93
C ALA A 213 -14.18 3.04 -5.75
N TYR A 214 -13.60 4.22 -5.60
CA TYR A 214 -12.30 4.61 -6.12
C TYR A 214 -11.44 5.17 -4.99
N SER A 215 -10.17 4.82 -4.95
CA SER A 215 -9.17 5.41 -4.07
C SER A 215 -7.89 5.73 -4.82
N ASN A 216 -7.25 6.81 -4.41
CA ASN A 216 -5.90 7.17 -4.82
C ASN A 216 -5.03 7.35 -3.57
N TYR A 217 -3.88 6.65 -3.53
CA TYR A 217 -2.86 6.75 -2.50
C TYR A 217 -1.58 7.28 -3.13
N SER A 218 -1.02 8.33 -2.58
CA SER A 218 0.21 8.93 -3.10
C SER A 218 1.29 8.93 -2.03
N ILE A 219 2.50 8.53 -2.43
CA ILE A 219 3.71 8.57 -1.61
C ILE A 219 4.76 9.36 -2.39
N ASP A 220 5.29 10.41 -1.78
CA ASP A 220 6.46 11.12 -2.31
C ASP A 220 7.59 10.94 -1.29
N TYR A 221 8.73 10.48 -1.72
CA TYR A 221 9.94 10.28 -0.92
C TYR A 221 11.10 11.07 -1.51
N ALA A 222 11.68 11.97 -0.71
CA ALA A 222 12.88 12.70 -1.09
C ALA A 222 14.11 11.96 -0.57
N PHE A 223 15.00 11.55 -1.47
CA PHE A 223 16.25 10.88 -1.09
C PHE A 223 17.15 11.84 -0.29
N GLN A 224 17.79 11.31 0.74
CA GLN A 224 18.80 12.05 1.48
C GLN A 224 20.11 12.02 0.69
N LYS A 225 20.77 13.17 0.62
CA LYS A 225 22.13 13.23 0.05
C LYS A 225 23.06 12.43 0.94
N THR A 226 23.68 11.41 0.38
CA THR A 226 24.74 10.64 1.02
C THR A 226 26.05 10.92 0.32
N SER A 227 27.18 10.58 0.95
CA SER A 227 28.52 10.78 0.35
C SER A 227 28.72 9.98 -0.96
N ASN A 228 27.94 8.92 -1.15
CA ASN A 228 28.10 7.99 -2.28
C ASN A 228 27.09 8.22 -3.41
N PHE A 229 26.07 9.05 -3.17
CA PHE A 229 25.04 9.40 -4.15
C PHE A 229 24.88 10.91 -4.23
N THR A 230 25.47 11.48 -5.26
CA THR A 230 25.35 12.91 -5.58
C THR A 230 24.33 13.10 -6.70
N GLY A 231 23.75 14.29 -6.77
CA GLY A 231 22.75 14.63 -7.77
C GLY A 231 21.83 15.77 -7.32
N VAL A 232 20.83 16.07 -8.12
CA VAL A 232 19.90 17.19 -7.89
C VAL A 232 18.46 16.73 -8.06
N GLY A 233 17.60 17.12 -7.10
CA GLY A 233 16.17 16.86 -7.18
C GLY A 233 15.77 15.39 -7.03
N GLN A 234 16.61 14.59 -6.38
CA GLN A 234 16.40 13.15 -6.21
C GLN A 234 15.17 12.84 -5.38
N ALA A 235 14.19 12.18 -5.99
CA ALA A 235 12.94 11.80 -5.36
C ALA A 235 12.38 10.49 -5.96
N ALA A 236 11.60 9.77 -5.17
CA ALA A 236 10.73 8.71 -5.67
C ALA A 236 9.28 9.11 -5.43
N THR A 237 8.45 8.97 -6.46
CA THR A 237 7.01 9.19 -6.36
C THR A 237 6.28 7.91 -6.68
N MET A 238 5.31 7.54 -5.85
CA MET A 238 4.46 6.39 -6.08
C MET A 238 2.99 6.82 -6.06
N ASP A 239 2.31 6.65 -7.19
CA ASP A 239 0.89 6.92 -7.34
C ASP A 239 0.13 5.61 -7.53
N MET A 240 -0.82 5.35 -6.63
CA MET A 240 -1.57 4.10 -6.57
C MET A 240 -3.06 4.40 -6.72
N ASN A 241 -3.67 3.82 -7.73
CA ASN A 241 -5.09 3.96 -8.01
C ASN A 241 -5.79 2.61 -7.83
N ASN A 242 -6.89 2.59 -7.09
CA ASN A 242 -7.67 1.38 -6.86
C ASN A 242 -9.15 1.59 -7.18
N TYR A 243 -9.71 0.68 -7.95
CA TYR A 243 -11.13 0.58 -8.29
C TYR A 243 -11.70 -0.67 -7.64
N THR A 244 -12.81 -0.52 -6.93
CA THR A 244 -13.41 -1.61 -6.15
C THR A 244 -14.90 -1.69 -6.41
N VAL A 245 -15.40 -2.92 -6.64
CA VAL A 245 -16.83 -3.23 -6.71
C VAL A 245 -17.11 -4.38 -5.74
N LYS A 246 -18.12 -4.22 -4.86
CA LYS A 246 -18.48 -5.25 -3.87
C LYS A 246 -19.99 -5.39 -3.74
N VAL A 247 -20.44 -6.61 -3.58
CA VAL A 247 -21.79 -6.93 -3.08
C VAL A 247 -21.67 -7.26 -1.61
N LEU A 248 -22.45 -6.57 -0.78
CA LEU A 248 -22.45 -6.70 0.68
C LEU A 248 -23.82 -7.20 1.15
N SER A 249 -23.80 -8.10 2.13
CA SER A 249 -25.00 -8.49 2.88
C SER A 249 -24.77 -8.30 4.37
N SER A 250 -25.78 -7.94 5.11
CA SER A 250 -25.71 -7.85 6.57
C SER A 250 -27.00 -8.29 7.25
N ILE A 251 -26.86 -8.80 8.49
CA ILE A 251 -27.94 -9.14 9.41
C ILE A 251 -27.79 -8.28 10.65
N ASP A 252 -28.73 -7.35 10.86
CA ASP A 252 -28.69 -6.38 11.95
C ASP A 252 -29.54 -6.85 13.15
N LEU A 253 -28.92 -7.33 14.24
CA LEU A 253 -29.54 -7.80 15.47
C LEU A 253 -29.51 -6.72 16.59
N LYS A 254 -29.79 -5.48 16.28
CA LYS A 254 -29.71 -4.31 17.19
C LYS A 254 -28.34 -4.07 17.81
N LEU A 255 -27.87 -4.97 18.69
CA LEU A 255 -26.55 -4.86 19.35
C LEU A 255 -25.40 -5.39 18.52
N ILE A 256 -25.67 -6.36 17.67
CA ILE A 256 -24.64 -7.03 16.84
C ILE A 256 -25.13 -7.04 15.40
N THR A 257 -24.25 -6.69 14.48
CA THR A 257 -24.45 -6.86 13.04
C THR A 257 -23.41 -7.84 12.52
N PHE A 258 -23.86 -8.89 11.85
CA PHE A 258 -23.02 -9.77 11.04
C PHE A 258 -23.05 -9.28 9.61
N TYR A 259 -21.91 -9.23 8.95
CA TYR A 259 -21.83 -8.82 7.56
C TYR A 259 -20.84 -9.66 6.78
N ALA A 260 -21.12 -9.80 5.49
CA ALA A 260 -20.26 -10.47 4.54
C ALA A 260 -20.25 -9.71 3.22
N SER A 261 -19.20 -9.85 2.46
CA SER A 261 -19.13 -9.30 1.10
C SER A 261 -18.27 -10.16 0.19
N VAL A 262 -18.59 -10.08 -1.10
CA VAL A 262 -17.72 -10.57 -2.19
C VAL A 262 -17.45 -9.40 -3.11
N GLY A 263 -16.22 -9.26 -3.55
CA GLY A 263 -15.83 -8.12 -4.38
C GLY A 263 -14.67 -8.39 -5.30
N TYR A 264 -14.52 -7.45 -6.24
CA TYR A 264 -13.40 -7.37 -7.16
C TYR A 264 -12.73 -6.02 -7.00
N SER A 265 -11.41 -6.02 -6.99
CA SER A 265 -10.60 -4.81 -6.95
C SER A 265 -9.52 -4.85 -8.03
N LYS A 266 -9.28 -3.69 -8.66
CA LYS A 266 -8.20 -3.48 -9.62
C LYS A 266 -7.34 -2.31 -9.18
N GLY A 267 -6.06 -2.57 -8.94
CA GLY A 267 -5.05 -1.59 -8.58
C GLY A 267 -4.08 -1.34 -9.73
N ILE A 268 -3.76 -0.07 -9.96
CA ILE A 268 -2.71 0.39 -10.87
C ILE A 268 -1.78 1.26 -10.07
N THR A 269 -0.50 0.93 -10.06
CA THR A 269 0.53 1.66 -9.32
C THR A 269 1.65 2.05 -10.26
N ASN A 270 2.03 3.32 -10.24
CA ASN A 270 3.19 3.85 -10.96
C ASN A 270 4.21 4.34 -9.93
N LEU A 271 5.43 3.89 -10.07
CA LEU A 271 6.61 4.40 -9.37
C LEU A 271 7.51 5.11 -10.37
N SER A 272 7.89 6.34 -10.07
CA SER A 272 8.88 7.11 -10.83
C SER A 272 10.00 7.53 -9.90
N VAL A 273 11.24 7.29 -10.31
CA VAL A 273 12.44 7.82 -9.65
C VAL A 273 12.90 9.01 -10.47
N LEU A 274 12.86 10.19 -9.86
CA LEU A 274 13.04 11.48 -10.51
C LEU A 274 14.31 12.17 -10.03
N GLY A 275 14.86 13.06 -10.86
CA GLY A 275 16.08 13.82 -10.59
C GLY A 275 17.31 13.26 -11.27
N SER A 276 18.46 13.88 -11.01
CA SER A 276 19.75 13.40 -11.54
C SER A 276 20.51 12.59 -10.50
N TYR A 277 21.18 11.54 -10.97
CA TYR A 277 21.93 10.60 -10.14
C TYR A 277 23.31 10.39 -10.77
N ASP A 278 24.37 10.62 -9.99
CA ASP A 278 25.74 10.35 -10.40
C ASP A 278 26.10 8.93 -9.95
N LEU A 279 26.15 8.01 -10.90
CA LEU A 279 26.44 6.60 -10.69
C LEU A 279 27.93 6.36 -10.89
N SER A 280 28.61 5.88 -9.86
CA SER A 280 30.08 5.65 -9.87
C SER A 280 30.39 4.18 -10.05
N TYR A 281 31.27 3.87 -11.00
CA TYR A 281 31.73 2.51 -11.29
C TYR A 281 33.26 2.47 -11.35
N ASN A 282 33.82 1.31 -10.98
CA ASN A 282 35.22 1.00 -11.21
C ASN A 282 35.41 0.44 -12.63
N ILE A 283 36.52 0.77 -13.28
CA ILE A 283 36.88 0.23 -14.60
C ILE A 283 37.68 -1.05 -14.42
N GLY A 284 37.09 -2.20 -14.75
CA GLY A 284 37.70 -3.52 -14.58
C GLY A 284 38.14 -3.76 -13.12
N GLU A 285 39.37 -4.25 -12.95
CA GLU A 285 40.02 -4.44 -11.65
C GLU A 285 40.85 -3.24 -11.18
N THR A 286 40.75 -2.11 -11.90
CA THR A 286 41.53 -0.91 -11.58
C THR A 286 40.88 -0.08 -10.50
N ALA A 287 41.64 0.82 -9.87
CA ALA A 287 41.10 1.82 -8.94
C ALA A 287 40.54 3.07 -9.66
N GLU A 288 40.49 3.07 -10.99
CA GLU A 288 39.93 4.17 -11.77
C GLU A 288 38.38 4.16 -11.66
N VAL A 289 37.81 5.31 -11.31
CA VAL A 289 36.38 5.50 -11.16
C VAL A 289 35.85 6.34 -12.31
N VAL A 290 34.81 5.87 -12.95
CA VAL A 290 34.03 6.64 -13.92
C VAL A 290 32.65 6.94 -13.34
N VAL A 291 32.13 8.15 -13.62
CA VAL A 291 30.83 8.61 -13.13
C VAL A 291 29.91 8.86 -14.32
N PHE A 292 28.75 8.27 -14.28
CA PHE A 292 27.67 8.50 -15.25
C PHE A 292 26.52 9.23 -14.57
N THR A 293 26.16 10.39 -15.10
CA THR A 293 24.95 11.10 -14.63
C THR A 293 23.74 10.63 -15.44
N VAL A 294 22.74 10.09 -14.75
CA VAL A 294 21.46 9.68 -15.34
C VAL A 294 20.34 10.57 -14.78
N THR A 295 19.37 10.89 -15.63
CA THR A 295 18.22 11.72 -15.24
C THR A 295 16.95 10.90 -15.38
N ASP A 296 16.08 10.98 -14.36
CA ASP A 296 14.79 10.25 -14.25
C ASP A 296 14.98 8.76 -14.61
N PRO A 297 15.83 8.03 -13.88
CA PRO A 297 16.39 6.75 -14.32
C PRO A 297 15.37 5.62 -14.40
N LEU A 298 14.20 5.73 -13.71
CA LEU A 298 13.32 4.58 -13.55
C LEU A 298 11.85 4.95 -13.53
N GLU A 299 11.07 4.20 -14.30
CA GLU A 299 9.61 4.15 -14.20
C GLU A 299 9.17 2.68 -14.17
N VAL A 300 8.29 2.32 -13.21
CA VAL A 300 7.78 0.95 -13.03
C VAL A 300 6.28 0.98 -12.80
N GLU A 301 5.56 0.15 -13.55
CA GLU A 301 4.12 -0.03 -13.39
C GLU A 301 3.80 -1.41 -12.81
N TRP A 302 2.83 -1.45 -11.87
CA TRP A 302 2.15 -2.66 -11.39
C TRP A 302 0.67 -2.59 -11.71
N LYS A 303 0.14 -3.72 -12.17
CA LYS A 303 -1.31 -3.96 -12.29
C LYS A 303 -1.64 -5.14 -11.40
N LYS A 304 -2.53 -4.94 -10.44
CA LYS A 304 -2.98 -5.95 -9.49
C LYS A 304 -4.49 -6.04 -9.52
N GLU A 305 -4.99 -7.26 -9.67
CA GLU A 305 -6.41 -7.57 -9.64
C GLU A 305 -6.65 -8.64 -8.59
N SER A 306 -7.75 -8.53 -7.85
CA SER A 306 -8.08 -9.49 -6.79
C SER A 306 -9.58 -9.65 -6.65
N ILE A 307 -10.00 -10.89 -6.46
CA ILE A 307 -11.30 -11.23 -5.92
C ILE A 307 -11.14 -11.39 -4.42
N SER A 308 -12.04 -10.81 -3.65
CA SER A 308 -12.01 -10.87 -2.19
C SER A 308 -13.32 -11.36 -1.62
N GLY A 309 -13.25 -12.19 -0.58
CA GLY A 309 -14.34 -12.56 0.29
C GLY A 309 -14.12 -11.96 1.68
N ASN A 310 -15.12 -11.33 2.27
CA ASN A 310 -15.02 -10.69 3.57
C ASN A 310 -16.13 -11.18 4.48
N VAL A 311 -15.82 -11.42 5.76
CA VAL A 311 -16.79 -11.69 6.81
C VAL A 311 -16.42 -10.86 8.04
N GLY A 312 -17.43 -10.30 8.70
CA GLY A 312 -17.18 -9.45 9.85
C GLY A 312 -18.37 -9.33 10.78
N LEU A 313 -18.10 -8.70 11.89
CA LEU A 313 -19.09 -8.37 12.89
C LEU A 313 -18.89 -6.94 13.40
N SER A 314 -19.99 -6.30 13.77
CA SER A 314 -19.94 -5.03 14.48
C SER A 314 -20.83 -5.03 15.72
N PHE A 315 -20.32 -4.38 16.78
CA PHE A 315 -21.07 -4.09 17.99
C PHE A 315 -21.65 -2.69 17.89
N ASN A 316 -22.99 -2.57 17.99
CA ASN A 316 -23.71 -1.33 17.87
C ASN A 316 -24.05 -0.80 19.27
N LEU A 317 -23.31 0.19 19.72
CA LEU A 317 -23.58 0.96 20.92
C LEU A 317 -24.28 2.28 20.56
N PRO A 318 -24.98 2.94 21.49
CA PRO A 318 -25.58 4.25 21.20
C PRO A 318 -24.53 5.26 20.71
N GLY A 319 -24.62 5.66 19.43
CA GLY A 319 -23.73 6.63 18.80
C GLY A 319 -22.36 6.10 18.39
N ILE A 320 -21.97 4.87 18.77
CA ILE A 320 -20.65 4.29 18.45
C ILE A 320 -20.83 2.87 17.94
N LYS A 321 -20.07 2.49 16.93
CA LYS A 321 -19.94 1.11 16.45
C LYS A 321 -18.50 0.69 16.48
N LEU A 322 -18.25 -0.51 16.97
CA LEU A 322 -16.95 -1.16 16.91
C LEU A 322 -17.06 -2.34 15.95
N PHE A 323 -16.12 -2.53 15.07
CA PHE A 323 -16.18 -3.62 14.10
C PHE A 323 -14.83 -4.29 13.89
N ALA A 324 -14.91 -5.55 13.50
CA ALA A 324 -13.77 -6.32 13.05
C ALA A 324 -14.22 -7.22 11.90
N ASP A 325 -13.36 -7.37 10.90
CA ASP A 325 -13.59 -8.27 9.77
C ASP A 325 -12.31 -8.91 9.26
N TYR A 326 -12.48 -10.09 8.68
CA TYR A 326 -11.44 -10.83 8.01
C TYR A 326 -11.76 -10.89 6.52
N THR A 327 -10.75 -10.53 5.71
CA THR A 327 -10.84 -10.59 4.25
C THR A 327 -9.87 -11.64 3.72
N THR A 328 -10.38 -12.58 2.96
CA THR A 328 -9.60 -13.54 2.18
C THR A 328 -9.37 -12.99 0.77
N GLN A 329 -8.13 -12.95 0.36
CA GLN A 329 -7.63 -12.47 -0.93
C GLN A 329 -6.18 -12.94 -1.09
N GLU A 330 -5.43 -12.48 -2.10
CA GLU A 330 -4.02 -12.87 -2.29
C GLU A 330 -3.18 -12.69 -1.00
N TYR A 331 -3.35 -11.56 -0.29
CA TYR A 331 -2.82 -11.37 1.06
C TYR A 331 -3.99 -11.14 2.01
N ASN A 332 -4.29 -12.14 2.82
CA ASN A 332 -5.37 -12.05 3.78
C ASN A 332 -5.18 -10.86 4.72
N SER A 333 -6.28 -10.28 5.17
CA SER A 333 -6.23 -9.13 6.06
C SER A 333 -7.26 -9.19 7.18
N LEU A 334 -6.91 -8.56 8.30
CA LEU A 334 -7.78 -8.28 9.43
C LEU A 334 -8.00 -6.77 9.49
N SER A 335 -9.27 -6.36 9.48
CA SER A 335 -9.65 -4.95 9.67
C SER A 335 -10.29 -4.80 11.03
N VAL A 336 -9.91 -3.76 11.75
CA VAL A 336 -10.56 -3.35 13.01
C VAL A 336 -10.85 -1.86 12.97
N GLY A 337 -11.97 -1.44 13.53
CA GLY A 337 -12.30 -0.02 13.49
C GLY A 337 -13.45 0.38 14.38
N ALA A 338 -13.67 1.70 14.39
CA ALA A 338 -14.77 2.34 15.09
C ALA A 338 -15.45 3.35 14.17
N SER A 339 -16.78 3.44 14.30
CA SER A 339 -17.61 4.42 13.61
C SER A 339 -18.45 5.18 14.62
N ILE A 340 -18.55 6.49 14.45
CA ILE A 340 -19.38 7.38 15.26
C ILE A 340 -20.34 8.10 14.33
N GLY A 341 -21.63 8.06 14.62
CA GLY A 341 -22.60 8.72 13.75
C GLY A 341 -24.04 8.49 14.10
N ILE A 342 -24.92 9.06 13.27
CA ILE A 342 -26.36 8.96 13.34
C ILE A 342 -26.85 8.28 12.06
N ARG A 343 -27.57 7.15 12.21
CA ARG A 343 -28.17 6.40 11.11
C ARG A 343 -29.66 6.57 11.03
#